data_040a76812e419442b0df2097ce491db9
#
_entry.id   040a76812e419442b0df2097ce491db9
#
_cell.length_a   1.000
_cell.length_b   1.000
_cell.length_c   1.000
_cell.angle_alpha   90.00
_cell.angle_beta   90.00
_cell.angle_gamma   90.00
#
_symmetry.space_group_name_H-M   'P 1'
#
loop_
_entity.id
_entity.type
_entity.pdbx_description
1 polymer ?
#
loop_
_entity_poly.entity_id
_entity_poly.type
_entity_poly.pdbx_seq_one_letter_code
_entity_poly.pdbx_strand_id
1 'polypeptide(L)'
;MSNVVHHQRLRPKMMSFDVFGTLISVRDSSYGAFERIAADAGARDLDVKAFWEHWEHRNIAHYWDPYRSYREICELSLAETFEHFGVHGDSRLIEHYFAAFPSFLLYDDVVRTLDRLSSRYKLAVVSNIDDDLLASTPLQRNFDLVCTAQRAKGYKPDGTLFRYLIENSGCAKDEILHAGQSQFTDLVGGKPLGLTIAWINRRQIDLDASVPRPDFVFPDIQSLSRIVDI
;
A
#
# COMPACT_ATOMS: atom_id res chain seq x y z
N MET A 1 -6.80 -38.19 6.84
CA MET A 1 -7.65 -37.45 7.79
C MET A 1 -7.00 -36.10 7.95
N SER A 2 -7.54 -35.07 7.28
CA SER A 2 -7.02 -33.71 7.33
C SER A 2 -7.44 -33.08 8.66
N ASN A 3 -6.46 -32.79 9.52
CA ASN A 3 -6.70 -31.96 10.69
C ASN A 3 -7.12 -30.56 10.22
N VAL A 4 -8.41 -30.30 10.24
CA VAL A 4 -8.94 -28.94 10.14
C VAL A 4 -8.60 -28.26 11.46
N VAL A 5 -7.51 -27.49 11.48
CA VAL A 5 -7.21 -26.59 12.59
C VAL A 5 -8.32 -25.55 12.58
N HIS A 6 -9.28 -25.68 13.51
CA HIS A 6 -10.27 -24.64 13.77
C HIS A 6 -9.51 -23.42 14.36
N HIS A 7 -9.08 -22.52 13.52
CA HIS A 7 -8.62 -21.23 13.98
C HIS A 7 -9.82 -20.51 14.61
N GLN A 8 -9.70 -20.16 15.90
CA GLN A 8 -10.68 -19.35 16.58
C GLN A 8 -10.83 -18.05 15.76
N ARG A 9 -12.07 -17.72 15.32
CA ARG A 9 -12.32 -16.52 14.53
C ARG A 9 -11.93 -15.28 15.32
N LEU A 10 -11.19 -14.39 14.66
CA LEU A 10 -10.86 -13.09 15.22
C LEU A 10 -12.11 -12.22 15.32
N ARG A 11 -12.13 -11.33 16.29
CA ARG A 11 -13.20 -10.35 16.49
C ARG A 11 -12.61 -8.94 16.59
N PRO A 12 -11.96 -8.45 15.53
CA PRO A 12 -11.45 -7.09 15.54
C PRO A 12 -12.61 -6.10 15.66
N LYS A 13 -12.35 -4.95 16.24
CA LYS A 13 -13.28 -3.81 16.18
C LYS A 13 -13.05 -2.98 14.91
N MET A 14 -11.80 -2.98 14.42
CA MET A 14 -11.39 -2.26 13.22
C MET A 14 -10.57 -3.16 12.31
N MET A 15 -10.85 -3.07 11.00
CA MET A 15 -10.01 -3.64 9.96
C MET A 15 -9.38 -2.51 9.17
N SER A 16 -8.07 -2.50 9.09
CA SER A 16 -7.31 -1.50 8.32
C SER A 16 -6.67 -2.13 7.11
N PHE A 17 -6.59 -1.37 6.03
CA PHE A 17 -6.10 -1.85 4.74
C PHE A 17 -5.01 -0.92 4.21
N ASP A 18 -3.92 -1.49 3.75
CA ASP A 18 -3.08 -0.82 2.75
C ASP A 18 -3.88 -0.62 1.46
N VAL A 19 -3.48 0.34 0.64
CA VAL A 19 -4.23 0.72 -0.58
C VAL A 19 -3.53 0.21 -1.83
N PHE A 20 -2.33 0.68 -2.09
CA PHE A 20 -1.62 0.41 -3.33
C PHE A 20 -0.95 -0.96 -3.32
N GLY A 21 -1.36 -1.84 -4.24
CA GLY A 21 -0.97 -3.26 -4.29
C GLY A 21 -1.87 -4.17 -3.45
N THR A 22 -2.69 -3.62 -2.53
CA THR A 22 -3.65 -4.37 -1.71
C THR A 22 -5.08 -4.24 -2.25
N LEU A 23 -5.57 -3.02 -2.39
CA LEU A 23 -6.91 -2.69 -2.91
C LEU A 23 -6.86 -2.25 -4.37
N ILE A 24 -5.81 -1.55 -4.76
CA ILE A 24 -5.58 -1.01 -6.10
C ILE A 24 -4.43 -1.75 -6.76
N SER A 25 -4.61 -2.19 -8.02
CA SER A 25 -3.53 -2.75 -8.84
C SER A 25 -2.63 -1.63 -9.33
N VAL A 26 -1.47 -1.45 -8.70
CA VAL A 26 -0.55 -0.34 -8.98
C VAL A 26 0.34 -0.65 -10.17
N ARG A 27 0.98 -1.82 -10.18
CA ARG A 27 2.06 -2.16 -11.10
C ARG A 27 1.62 -2.01 -12.57
N ASP A 28 0.57 -2.72 -12.95
CA ASP A 28 0.07 -2.69 -14.32
C ASP A 28 -0.53 -1.33 -14.68
N SER A 29 -1.18 -0.67 -13.71
CA SER A 29 -1.79 0.65 -13.91
C SER A 29 -0.75 1.76 -14.06
N SER A 30 0.45 1.59 -13.52
CA SER A 30 1.52 2.60 -13.57
C SER A 30 2.30 2.58 -14.87
N TYR A 31 2.43 1.43 -15.53
CA TYR A 31 3.31 1.30 -16.70
C TYR A 31 2.97 2.29 -17.81
N GLY A 32 1.69 2.50 -18.14
CA GLY A 32 1.27 3.48 -19.14
C GLY A 32 1.64 4.93 -18.81
N ALA A 33 1.69 5.29 -17.52
CA ALA A 33 2.17 6.60 -17.09
C ALA A 33 3.69 6.71 -17.26
N PHE A 34 4.42 5.66 -16.87
CA PHE A 34 5.89 5.63 -17.01
C PHE A 34 6.36 5.54 -18.45
N GLU A 35 5.58 4.91 -19.36
CA GLU A 35 5.81 4.98 -20.81
C GLU A 35 5.72 6.43 -21.31
N ARG A 36 4.76 7.21 -20.84
CA ARG A 36 4.65 8.64 -21.19
C ARG A 36 5.82 9.44 -20.62
N ILE A 37 6.20 9.21 -19.36
CA ILE A 37 7.37 9.85 -18.73
C ILE A 37 8.63 9.58 -19.58
N ALA A 38 8.88 8.32 -19.96
CA ALA A 38 10.03 7.94 -20.77
C ALA A 38 9.97 8.59 -22.16
N ALA A 39 8.79 8.61 -22.80
CA ALA A 39 8.61 9.23 -24.11
C ALA A 39 8.88 10.75 -24.10
N ASP A 40 8.35 11.46 -23.09
CA ASP A 40 8.51 12.90 -22.95
C ASP A 40 9.93 13.29 -22.53
N ALA A 41 10.64 12.39 -21.83
CA ALA A 41 12.07 12.50 -21.55
C ALA A 41 12.96 12.11 -22.77
N GLY A 42 12.37 11.75 -23.93
CA GLY A 42 13.11 11.36 -25.13
C GLY A 42 13.73 9.96 -25.08
N ALA A 43 13.34 9.10 -24.14
CA ALA A 43 13.92 7.77 -23.88
C ALA A 43 12.93 6.63 -24.24
N ARG A 44 12.44 6.61 -25.48
CA ARG A 44 11.38 5.68 -25.93
C ARG A 44 11.78 4.20 -25.97
N ASP A 45 13.07 3.91 -26.05
CA ASP A 45 13.60 2.53 -26.10
C ASP A 45 13.93 1.99 -24.69
N LEU A 46 13.53 2.70 -23.65
CA LEU A 46 13.78 2.34 -22.25
C LEU A 46 12.97 1.11 -21.85
N ASP A 47 13.55 0.20 -21.06
CA ASP A 47 12.79 -0.83 -20.35
C ASP A 47 11.98 -0.17 -19.23
N VAL A 48 10.70 0.13 -19.52
CA VAL A 48 9.79 0.83 -18.61
C VAL A 48 9.57 0.05 -17.31
N LYS A 49 9.62 -1.29 -17.34
CA LYS A 49 9.46 -2.10 -16.13
C LYS A 49 10.65 -1.93 -15.21
N ALA A 50 11.86 -2.07 -15.74
CA ALA A 50 13.08 -1.86 -14.98
C ALA A 50 13.17 -0.43 -14.44
N PHE A 51 12.79 0.56 -15.26
CA PHE A 51 12.74 1.97 -14.87
C PHE A 51 11.76 2.21 -13.72
N TRP A 52 10.53 1.69 -13.82
CA TRP A 52 9.51 1.79 -12.77
C TRP A 52 9.95 1.06 -11.49
N GLU A 53 10.53 -0.13 -11.59
CA GLU A 53 11.01 -0.90 -10.43
C GLU A 53 12.14 -0.16 -9.69
N HIS A 54 13.06 0.47 -10.43
CA HIS A 54 14.09 1.30 -9.82
C HIS A 54 13.46 2.50 -9.09
N TRP A 55 12.52 3.20 -9.73
CA TRP A 55 11.80 4.31 -9.13
C TRP A 55 11.06 3.90 -7.85
N GLU A 56 10.36 2.75 -7.86
CA GLU A 56 9.66 2.22 -6.68
C GLU A 56 10.64 1.94 -5.53
N HIS A 57 11.79 1.35 -5.82
CA HIS A 57 12.83 1.10 -4.82
C HIS A 57 13.35 2.41 -4.20
N ARG A 58 13.56 3.45 -5.02
CA ARG A 58 13.98 4.77 -4.51
C ARG A 58 12.91 5.40 -3.64
N ASN A 59 11.64 5.30 -4.02
CA ASN A 59 10.51 5.74 -3.17
C ASN A 59 10.55 5.09 -1.79
N ILE A 60 10.67 3.77 -1.73
CA ILE A 60 10.69 3.02 -0.46
C ILE A 60 11.89 3.43 0.39
N ALA A 61 13.05 3.69 -0.22
CA ALA A 61 14.23 4.14 0.50
C ALA A 61 13.99 5.48 1.21
N HIS A 62 13.32 6.42 0.56
CA HIS A 62 13.00 7.73 1.13
C HIS A 62 11.95 7.71 2.24
N TYR A 63 11.21 6.62 2.43
CA TYR A 63 10.27 6.49 3.56
C TYR A 63 10.95 6.45 4.94
N TRP A 64 12.26 6.24 4.99
CA TRP A 64 13.07 6.26 6.22
C TRP A 64 13.67 7.64 6.53
N ASP A 65 13.62 8.56 5.57
CA ASP A 65 14.13 9.92 5.72
C ASP A 65 13.19 10.78 6.57
N PRO A 66 13.62 11.98 7.02
CA PRO A 66 12.72 12.98 7.54
C PRO A 66 11.54 13.22 6.59
N TYR A 67 10.34 13.37 7.17
CA TYR A 67 9.10 13.47 6.39
C TYR A 67 9.19 14.51 5.27
N ARG A 68 8.85 14.07 4.07
CA ARG A 68 8.48 14.86 2.88
C ARG A 68 7.11 14.39 2.42
N SER A 69 6.38 15.20 1.66
CA SER A 69 5.14 14.74 1.01
C SER A 69 5.43 13.59 0.04
N TYR A 70 4.43 12.77 -0.24
CA TYR A 70 4.59 11.69 -1.22
C TYR A 70 4.93 12.25 -2.62
N ARG A 71 4.37 13.40 -2.98
CA ARG A 71 4.71 14.09 -4.23
C ARG A 71 6.19 14.43 -4.32
N GLU A 72 6.77 15.01 -3.27
CA GLU A 72 8.20 15.35 -3.22
C GLU A 72 9.07 14.09 -3.31
N ILE A 73 8.70 13.01 -2.62
CA ILE A 73 9.41 11.73 -2.71
C ILE A 73 9.35 11.16 -4.12
N CYS A 74 8.18 11.18 -4.75
CA CYS A 74 8.01 10.68 -6.11
C CYS A 74 8.86 11.45 -7.14
N GLU A 75 8.90 12.78 -7.02
CA GLU A 75 9.71 13.64 -7.87
C GLU A 75 11.21 13.40 -7.67
N LEU A 76 11.65 13.33 -6.41
CA LEU A 76 13.05 13.03 -6.06
C LEU A 76 13.47 11.66 -6.61
N SER A 77 12.65 10.66 -6.38
CA SER A 77 12.91 9.29 -6.87
C SER A 77 12.96 9.22 -8.40
N LEU A 78 12.17 10.04 -9.10
CA LEU A 78 12.23 10.10 -10.57
C LEU A 78 13.52 10.77 -11.04
N ALA A 79 13.99 11.84 -10.39
CA ALA A 79 15.27 12.46 -10.70
C ALA A 79 16.43 11.47 -10.54
N GLU A 80 16.48 10.73 -9.43
CA GLU A 80 17.49 9.69 -9.18
C GLU A 80 17.40 8.55 -10.19
N THR A 81 16.18 8.19 -10.61
CA THR A 81 15.97 7.15 -11.62
C THR A 81 16.43 7.60 -12.99
N PHE A 82 16.16 8.84 -13.39
CA PHE A 82 16.70 9.41 -14.62
C PHE A 82 18.24 9.39 -14.63
N GLU A 83 18.87 9.79 -13.53
CA GLU A 83 20.33 9.74 -13.39
C GLU A 83 20.85 8.31 -13.56
N HIS A 84 20.23 7.33 -12.88
CA HIS A 84 20.63 5.92 -12.94
C HIS A 84 20.58 5.34 -14.36
N PHE A 85 19.56 5.71 -15.14
CA PHE A 85 19.40 5.22 -16.51
C PHE A 85 20.06 6.12 -17.56
N GLY A 86 20.78 7.18 -17.15
CA GLY A 86 21.43 8.12 -18.06
C GLY A 86 20.46 8.92 -18.93
N VAL A 87 19.23 9.14 -18.45
CA VAL A 87 18.18 9.89 -19.14
C VAL A 87 18.16 11.34 -18.66
N HIS A 88 18.19 12.28 -19.59
CA HIS A 88 18.06 13.71 -19.27
C HIS A 88 16.58 14.12 -19.29
N GLY A 89 15.87 13.91 -18.18
CA GLY A 89 14.46 14.22 -18.02
C GLY A 89 14.20 15.24 -16.90
N ASP A 90 13.04 15.90 -16.98
CA ASP A 90 12.54 16.75 -15.90
C ASP A 90 11.76 15.89 -14.91
N SER A 91 12.15 15.87 -13.63
CA SER A 91 11.47 15.09 -12.58
C SER A 91 9.99 15.46 -12.40
N ARG A 92 9.58 16.65 -12.83
CA ARG A 92 8.16 17.07 -12.86
C ARG A 92 7.30 16.24 -13.82
N LEU A 93 7.90 15.46 -14.73
CA LEU A 93 7.18 14.48 -15.55
C LEU A 93 6.47 13.42 -14.71
N ILE A 94 6.78 13.30 -13.40
CA ILE A 94 6.04 12.45 -12.46
C ILE A 94 4.53 12.81 -12.38
N GLU A 95 4.14 13.99 -12.80
CA GLU A 95 2.73 14.40 -12.89
C GLU A 95 1.91 13.48 -13.80
N HIS A 96 2.52 12.81 -14.80
CA HIS A 96 1.84 11.77 -15.58
C HIS A 96 1.38 10.58 -14.71
N TYR A 97 2.17 10.24 -13.70
CA TYR A 97 1.81 9.18 -12.75
C TYR A 97 0.62 9.59 -11.88
N PHE A 98 0.63 10.79 -11.33
CA PHE A 98 -0.49 11.29 -10.51
C PHE A 98 -1.77 11.47 -11.33
N ALA A 99 -1.65 11.96 -12.57
CA ALA A 99 -2.78 12.11 -13.48
C ALA A 99 -3.42 10.76 -13.88
N ALA A 100 -2.72 9.65 -13.74
CA ALA A 100 -3.24 8.32 -14.03
C ALA A 100 -4.07 7.72 -12.89
N PHE A 101 -3.98 8.23 -11.65
CA PHE A 101 -4.64 7.65 -10.47
C PHE A 101 -6.13 7.42 -10.62
N PRO A 102 -6.93 8.33 -11.23
CA PRO A 102 -8.37 8.09 -11.44
C PRO A 102 -8.68 6.89 -12.33
N SER A 103 -7.73 6.45 -13.16
CA SER A 103 -7.87 5.31 -14.06
C SER A 103 -7.30 3.99 -13.52
N PHE A 104 -6.71 3.99 -12.33
CA PHE A 104 -6.20 2.78 -11.71
C PHE A 104 -7.33 1.79 -11.43
N LEU A 105 -7.03 0.50 -11.44
CA LEU A 105 -8.03 -0.54 -11.27
C LEU A 105 -8.04 -1.05 -9.83
N LEU A 106 -9.24 -1.19 -9.27
CA LEU A 106 -9.42 -2.00 -8.06
C LEU A 106 -9.28 -3.48 -8.41
N TYR A 107 -8.77 -4.29 -7.50
CA TYR A 107 -8.89 -5.74 -7.65
C TYR A 107 -10.35 -6.18 -7.53
N ASP A 108 -10.73 -7.24 -8.25
CA ASP A 108 -12.12 -7.71 -8.39
C ASP A 108 -12.79 -8.08 -7.06
N ASP A 109 -12.00 -8.50 -6.08
CA ASP A 109 -12.48 -8.88 -4.75
C ASP A 109 -12.76 -7.71 -3.81
N VAL A 110 -12.33 -6.48 -4.16
CA VAL A 110 -12.26 -5.34 -3.24
C VAL A 110 -13.63 -4.80 -2.87
N VAL A 111 -14.42 -4.35 -3.83
CA VAL A 111 -15.69 -3.67 -3.57
C VAL A 111 -16.60 -4.54 -2.73
N ARG A 112 -16.86 -5.76 -3.20
CA ARG A 112 -17.76 -6.70 -2.53
C ARG A 112 -17.28 -7.08 -1.13
N THR A 113 -15.97 -7.25 -0.96
CA THR A 113 -15.42 -7.63 0.36
C THR A 113 -15.53 -6.48 1.35
N LEU A 114 -15.15 -5.26 0.95
CA LEU A 114 -15.26 -4.09 1.82
C LEU A 114 -16.71 -3.79 2.19
N ASP A 115 -17.69 -4.01 1.28
CA ASP A 115 -19.13 -3.85 1.58
C ASP A 115 -19.58 -4.82 2.67
N ARG A 116 -19.17 -6.08 2.58
CA ARG A 116 -19.51 -7.08 3.59
C ARG A 116 -18.85 -6.78 4.94
N LEU A 117 -17.58 -6.40 4.92
CA LEU A 117 -16.83 -6.08 6.14
C LEU A 117 -17.40 -4.85 6.85
N SER A 118 -17.76 -3.79 6.11
CA SER A 118 -18.29 -2.55 6.70
C SER A 118 -19.64 -2.72 7.42
N SER A 119 -20.36 -3.80 7.15
CA SER A 119 -21.59 -4.12 7.90
C SER A 119 -21.33 -4.60 9.34
N ARG A 120 -20.08 -4.94 9.67
CA ARG A 120 -19.71 -5.55 10.95
C ARG A 120 -18.53 -4.89 11.66
N TYR A 121 -17.63 -4.28 10.91
CA TYR A 121 -16.38 -3.72 11.40
C TYR A 121 -16.22 -2.27 10.96
N LYS A 122 -15.56 -1.47 11.79
CA LYS A 122 -15.03 -0.20 11.32
C LYS A 122 -13.91 -0.46 10.31
N LEU A 123 -13.88 0.30 9.24
CA LEU A 123 -12.87 0.18 8.20
C LEU A 123 -11.94 1.39 8.19
N ALA A 124 -10.64 1.13 8.08
CA ALA A 124 -9.63 2.17 7.92
C ALA A 124 -8.76 1.90 6.69
N VAL A 125 -8.19 2.94 6.11
CA VAL A 125 -7.07 2.84 5.16
C VAL A 125 -5.79 3.37 5.81
N VAL A 126 -4.66 2.74 5.46
CA VAL A 126 -3.33 3.09 5.93
C VAL A 126 -2.40 3.12 4.74
N SER A 127 -2.13 4.29 4.19
CA SER A 127 -1.45 4.45 2.91
C SER A 127 -0.33 5.48 2.93
N ASN A 128 0.81 5.12 2.34
CA ASN A 128 1.97 5.98 2.17
C ASN A 128 1.73 7.00 1.04
N ILE A 129 0.82 7.94 1.25
CA ILE A 129 0.35 8.85 0.19
C ILE A 129 -0.10 10.20 0.78
N ASP A 130 -0.26 11.20 -0.08
CA ASP A 130 -0.92 12.46 0.25
C ASP A 130 -2.44 12.35 0.11
N ASP A 131 -3.19 13.14 0.87
CA ASP A 131 -4.66 13.04 0.98
C ASP A 131 -5.38 13.26 -0.36
N ASP A 132 -4.97 14.26 -1.12
CA ASP A 132 -5.56 14.60 -2.41
C ASP A 132 -5.32 13.52 -3.47
N LEU A 133 -4.14 12.89 -3.44
CA LEU A 133 -3.81 11.78 -4.32
C LEU A 133 -4.65 10.53 -3.98
N LEU A 134 -4.83 10.23 -2.70
CA LEU A 134 -5.73 9.15 -2.29
C LEU A 134 -7.17 9.42 -2.75
N ALA A 135 -7.64 10.65 -2.58
CA ALA A 135 -8.98 11.05 -2.99
C ALA A 135 -9.20 10.99 -4.51
N SER A 136 -8.14 11.10 -5.31
CA SER A 136 -8.22 10.99 -6.77
C SER A 136 -8.32 9.55 -7.29
N THR A 137 -8.08 8.54 -6.45
CA THR A 137 -8.13 7.13 -6.83
C THR A 137 -9.57 6.64 -7.02
N PRO A 138 -9.80 5.50 -7.72
CA PRO A 138 -11.12 4.90 -7.86
C PRO A 138 -11.67 4.31 -6.55
N LEU A 139 -10.92 4.34 -5.45
CA LEU A 139 -11.38 3.89 -4.14
C LEU A 139 -12.36 4.90 -3.51
N GLN A 140 -13.49 5.12 -4.19
CA GLN A 140 -14.55 6.07 -3.81
C GLN A 140 -15.41 5.50 -2.69
N ARG A 141 -14.88 5.50 -1.46
CA ARG A 141 -15.56 4.93 -0.29
C ARG A 141 -15.30 5.78 0.95
N ASN A 142 -16.31 5.90 1.80
CA ASN A 142 -16.14 6.45 3.15
C ASN A 142 -15.53 5.37 4.06
N PHE A 143 -14.38 5.67 4.64
CA PHE A 143 -13.75 4.90 5.68
C PHE A 143 -13.97 5.57 7.04
N ASP A 144 -14.09 4.79 8.10
CA ASP A 144 -14.23 5.32 9.46
C ASP A 144 -12.96 6.07 9.91
N LEU A 145 -11.80 5.65 9.36
CA LEU A 145 -10.52 6.33 9.60
C LEU A 145 -9.66 6.29 8.33
N VAL A 146 -9.08 7.42 7.99
CA VAL A 146 -8.13 7.56 6.89
C VAL A 146 -6.77 7.96 7.45
N CYS A 147 -5.80 7.06 7.34
CA CYS A 147 -4.42 7.27 7.77
C CYS A 147 -3.53 7.40 6.53
N THR A 148 -3.10 8.62 6.23
CA THR A 148 -2.15 8.90 5.15
C THR A 148 -0.80 9.33 5.72
N ALA A 149 0.25 9.19 4.94
CA ALA A 149 1.57 9.71 5.32
C ALA A 149 1.51 11.23 5.58
N GLN A 150 0.68 11.95 4.83
CA GLN A 150 0.48 13.38 5.02
C GLN A 150 -0.10 13.72 6.40
N ARG A 151 -1.08 12.96 6.88
CA ARG A 151 -1.72 13.16 8.20
C ARG A 151 -0.80 12.76 9.34
N ALA A 152 -0.12 11.62 9.20
CA ALA A 152 0.78 11.10 10.22
C ALA A 152 2.12 11.82 10.27
N LYS A 153 2.50 12.57 9.22
CA LYS A 153 3.84 13.13 9.03
C LYS A 153 4.94 12.07 9.12
N GLY A 154 4.68 10.91 8.49
CA GLY A 154 5.60 9.77 8.44
C GLY A 154 5.02 8.61 7.66
N TYR A 155 5.80 7.56 7.52
CA TYR A 155 5.53 6.44 6.62
C TYR A 155 5.44 5.11 7.38
N LYS A 156 4.94 4.05 6.72
CA LYS A 156 4.74 2.74 7.35
C LYS A 156 6.01 2.05 7.84
N PRO A 157 7.14 2.02 7.11
CA PRO A 157 8.30 1.24 7.55
C PRO A 157 8.81 1.63 8.93
N ASP A 158 8.80 2.92 9.28
CA ASP A 158 9.27 3.41 10.58
C ASP A 158 8.23 3.30 11.70
N GLY A 159 7.04 2.84 11.38
CA GLY A 159 5.91 2.67 12.31
C GLY A 159 5.12 3.94 12.60
N THR A 160 5.49 5.12 12.11
CA THR A 160 4.79 6.38 12.41
C THR A 160 3.34 6.34 11.95
N LEU A 161 3.08 5.85 10.74
CA LEU A 161 1.73 5.75 10.20
C LEU A 161 0.86 4.73 10.97
N PHE A 162 1.44 3.64 11.46
CA PHE A 162 0.72 2.68 12.31
C PHE A 162 0.48 3.20 13.73
N ARG A 163 1.39 3.99 14.30
CA ARG A 163 1.13 4.69 15.56
C ARG A 163 -0.05 5.64 15.42
N TYR A 164 -0.09 6.40 14.32
CA TYR A 164 -1.23 7.27 13.99
C TYR A 164 -2.55 6.49 13.91
N LEU A 165 -2.57 5.32 13.25
CA LEU A 165 -3.74 4.42 13.22
C LEU A 165 -4.17 4.04 14.64
N ILE A 166 -3.26 3.53 15.47
CA ILE A 166 -3.58 3.06 16.82
C ILE A 166 -4.16 4.20 17.68
N GLU A 167 -3.52 5.37 17.66
CA GLU A 167 -3.91 6.54 18.46
C GLU A 167 -5.27 7.11 18.05
N ASN A 168 -5.63 7.05 16.77
CA ASN A 168 -6.86 7.66 16.24
C ASN A 168 -8.00 6.65 16.01
N SER A 169 -7.77 5.35 16.14
CA SER A 169 -8.77 4.30 15.91
C SER A 169 -9.86 4.23 16.96
N GLY A 170 -9.56 4.67 18.19
CA GLY A 170 -10.40 4.42 19.36
C GLY A 170 -10.49 2.94 19.76
N CYS A 171 -9.56 2.10 19.29
CA CYS A 171 -9.48 0.67 19.55
C CYS A 171 -8.15 0.34 20.25
N ALA A 172 -8.13 -0.72 21.05
CA ALA A 172 -6.87 -1.30 21.49
C ALA A 172 -6.16 -1.95 20.29
N LYS A 173 -4.83 -2.01 20.31
CA LYS A 173 -4.03 -2.51 19.18
C LYS A 173 -4.35 -3.96 18.79
N ASP A 174 -4.70 -4.80 19.75
CA ASP A 174 -5.14 -6.18 19.59
C ASP A 174 -6.57 -6.32 19.04
N GLU A 175 -7.32 -5.22 18.99
CA GLU A 175 -8.62 -5.11 18.35
C GLU A 175 -8.54 -4.61 16.90
N ILE A 176 -7.33 -4.39 16.37
CA ILE A 176 -7.08 -3.96 15.00
C ILE A 176 -6.48 -5.11 14.21
N LEU A 177 -7.12 -5.48 13.10
CA LEU A 177 -6.56 -6.38 12.09
C LEU A 177 -6.15 -5.55 10.87
N HIS A 178 -4.85 -5.55 10.55
CA HIS A 178 -4.35 -4.91 9.34
C HIS A 178 -4.20 -5.92 8.21
N ALA A 179 -4.59 -5.53 7.01
CA ALA A 179 -4.41 -6.30 5.78
C ALA A 179 -3.59 -5.48 4.77
N GLY A 180 -2.41 -5.96 4.42
CA GLY A 180 -1.50 -5.25 3.52
C GLY A 180 -0.65 -6.18 2.67
N GLN A 181 -0.23 -5.69 1.51
CA GLN A 181 0.53 -6.47 0.52
C GLN A 181 2.04 -6.39 0.73
N SER A 182 2.53 -5.28 1.25
CA SER A 182 3.97 -5.04 1.29
C SER A 182 4.63 -5.66 2.52
N GLN A 183 5.55 -6.60 2.30
CA GLN A 183 6.34 -7.11 3.41
C GLN A 183 7.31 -6.04 3.98
N PHE A 184 7.78 -5.10 3.16
CA PHE A 184 8.76 -4.08 3.57
C PHE A 184 8.15 -2.82 4.19
N THR A 185 6.85 -2.61 4.06
CA THR A 185 6.16 -1.48 4.69
C THR A 185 5.15 -1.94 5.73
N ASP A 186 4.26 -2.88 5.40
CA ASP A 186 3.20 -3.30 6.32
C ASP A 186 3.72 -4.21 7.43
N LEU A 187 4.52 -5.25 7.10
CA LEU A 187 5.07 -6.14 8.11
C LEU A 187 6.15 -5.45 8.94
N VAL A 188 7.09 -4.75 8.29
CA VAL A 188 8.19 -4.06 8.97
C VAL A 188 7.66 -2.96 9.89
N GLY A 189 6.68 -2.17 9.45
CA GLY A 189 6.13 -1.07 10.25
C GLY A 189 5.16 -1.51 11.34
N GLY A 190 4.30 -2.51 11.07
CA GLY A 190 3.19 -2.85 11.96
C GLY A 190 3.50 -3.96 12.97
N LYS A 191 4.25 -4.99 12.58
CA LYS A 191 4.54 -6.13 13.47
C LYS A 191 5.32 -5.74 14.74
N PRO A 192 6.34 -4.87 14.70
CA PRO A 192 7.03 -4.41 15.91
C PRO A 192 6.11 -3.67 16.89
N LEU A 193 5.03 -3.07 16.42
CA LEU A 193 4.04 -2.39 17.28
C LEU A 193 3.03 -3.38 17.89
N GLY A 194 3.06 -4.65 17.50
CA GLY A 194 2.18 -5.71 18.01
C GLY A 194 0.82 -5.77 17.33
N LEU A 195 0.68 -5.24 16.12
CA LEU A 195 -0.53 -5.38 15.32
C LEU A 195 -0.68 -6.83 14.80
N THR A 196 -1.92 -7.30 14.71
CA THR A 196 -2.26 -8.51 13.97
C THR A 196 -2.29 -8.16 12.48
N ILE A 197 -1.47 -8.84 11.67
CA ILE A 197 -1.34 -8.54 10.22
C ILE A 197 -1.64 -9.77 9.38
N ALA A 198 -2.58 -9.62 8.46
CA ALA A 198 -2.81 -10.51 7.34
C ALA A 198 -2.02 -9.99 6.12
N TRP A 199 -0.98 -10.72 5.73
CA TRP A 199 -0.24 -10.41 4.52
C TRP A 199 -1.06 -10.86 3.29
N ILE A 200 -1.43 -9.89 2.46
CA ILE A 200 -2.18 -10.11 1.23
C ILE A 200 -1.19 -10.33 0.08
N ASN A 201 -0.74 -11.57 -0.05
CA ASN A 201 0.27 -11.98 -1.02
C ASN A 201 -0.33 -12.22 -2.42
N ARG A 202 -0.82 -11.16 -3.06
CA ARG A 202 -1.42 -11.22 -4.40
C ARG A 202 -0.45 -11.71 -5.47
N ARG A 203 0.85 -11.51 -5.26
CA ARG A 203 1.89 -11.87 -6.22
C ARG A 203 2.45 -13.27 -6.02
N GLN A 204 2.02 -13.98 -4.95
CA GLN A 204 2.49 -15.33 -4.60
C GLN A 204 4.03 -15.43 -4.51
N ILE A 205 4.65 -14.40 -3.94
CA ILE A 205 6.10 -14.33 -3.70
C ILE A 205 6.46 -14.93 -2.35
N ASP A 206 7.72 -15.34 -2.20
CA ASP A 206 8.23 -15.81 -0.93
C ASP A 206 8.34 -14.66 0.09
N LEU A 207 8.20 -15.00 1.36
CA LEU A 207 8.46 -14.07 2.46
C LEU A 207 9.98 -13.89 2.59
N ASP A 208 10.43 -12.64 2.55
CA ASP A 208 11.83 -12.31 2.80
C ASP A 208 12.22 -12.70 4.24
N ALA A 209 13.37 -13.35 4.38
CA ALA A 209 13.83 -13.86 5.67
C ALA A 209 14.16 -12.75 6.69
N SER A 210 14.39 -11.52 6.23
CA SER A 210 14.73 -10.35 7.07
C SER A 210 13.51 -9.64 7.64
N VAL A 211 12.29 -9.91 7.12
CA VAL A 211 11.08 -9.21 7.59
C VAL A 211 10.33 -10.00 8.66
N PRO A 212 9.57 -9.34 9.55
CA PRO A 212 8.73 -10.00 10.54
C PRO A 212 7.69 -10.92 9.89
N ARG A 213 7.42 -12.07 10.51
CA ARG A 213 6.39 -12.99 10.03
C ARG A 213 4.99 -12.40 10.20
N PRO A 214 4.11 -12.49 9.18
CA PRO A 214 2.69 -12.17 9.32
C PRO A 214 1.97 -13.20 10.22
N ASP A 215 0.83 -12.81 10.76
CA ASP A 215 -0.05 -13.75 11.50
C ASP A 215 -0.84 -14.65 10.53
N PHE A 216 -1.19 -14.11 9.36
CA PHE A 216 -1.91 -14.83 8.30
C PHE A 216 -1.34 -14.47 6.93
N VAL A 217 -1.47 -15.39 5.99
CA VAL A 217 -1.10 -15.19 4.58
C VAL A 217 -2.29 -15.55 3.69
N PHE A 218 -2.72 -14.62 2.86
CA PHE A 218 -3.85 -14.81 1.94
C PHE A 218 -3.53 -14.28 0.54
N PRO A 219 -4.09 -14.88 -0.52
CA PRO A 219 -3.88 -14.40 -1.89
C PRO A 219 -4.67 -13.13 -2.21
N ASP A 220 -5.74 -12.83 -1.45
CA ASP A 220 -6.71 -11.76 -1.67
C ASP A 220 -7.39 -11.34 -0.36
N ILE A 221 -8.11 -10.20 -0.37
CA ILE A 221 -8.82 -9.75 0.82
C ILE A 221 -10.14 -10.52 1.07
N GLN A 222 -10.72 -11.17 0.07
CA GLN A 222 -11.89 -12.03 0.24
C GLN A 222 -11.59 -13.19 1.19
N SER A 223 -10.36 -13.67 1.19
CA SER A 223 -9.87 -14.76 2.07
C SER A 223 -9.87 -14.39 3.55
N LEU A 224 -10.00 -13.12 3.92
CA LEU A 224 -10.19 -12.68 5.32
C LEU A 224 -11.43 -13.32 5.95
N SER A 225 -12.44 -13.73 5.14
CA SER A 225 -13.60 -14.52 5.59
C SER A 225 -13.26 -15.82 6.31
N ARG A 226 -12.02 -16.30 6.18
CA ARG A 226 -11.55 -17.51 6.87
C ARG A 226 -11.22 -17.25 8.35
N ILE A 227 -10.95 -15.99 8.71
CA ILE A 227 -10.53 -15.60 10.07
C ILE A 227 -11.45 -14.60 10.75
N VAL A 228 -12.32 -13.92 10.02
CA VAL A 228 -13.34 -13.01 10.58
C VAL A 228 -14.73 -13.36 10.06
N ASP A 229 -15.77 -12.85 10.73
CA ASP A 229 -17.16 -13.02 10.29
C ASP A 229 -17.52 -11.97 9.24
N ILE A 230 -17.96 -12.41 8.04
CA ILE A 230 -18.41 -11.52 6.95
C ILE A 230 -19.59 -12.09 6.20
#